data_ebc4feef146c8cb2b50b9b70c359264c
#
_entry.id   ebc4feef146c8cb2b50b9b70c359264c
#
_cell.length_a   1.000
_cell.length_b   1.000
_cell.length_c   1.000
_cell.angle_alpha   90.00
_cell.angle_beta   90.00
_cell.angle_gamma   90.00
#
_symmetry.space_group_name_H-M   'P 1'
#
loop_
_entity.id
_entity.type
_entity.pdbx_description
1 polymer ?
#
loop_
_entity_poly.entity_id
_entity_poly.type
_entity_poly.pdbx_seq_one_letter_code
_entity_poly.pdbx_strand_id
1 'polypeptide(L)'
;LKKGFFFLFFIFSIFFFKNVQSATPQVVMECPGLKSFKNWCAGEYKRNRAKSCIMISTPIDEKGEPSYKSRGEVVATIYHIPSEDNTGVVYITTGYIYEKDTIVTLRIDKNKEHEFNVIEDDSAFSDDENVDKQLIVEMKKGNKMKVIGFSSRGTKTTDSYSLAGFTTAYTYISNLCNVKN
;
A
#
# COMPACT_ATOMS: atom_id res chain seq x y z
N LEU A 1 23.11 37.96 70.31
CA LEU A 1 22.03 37.72 69.36
C LEU A 1 22.56 36.95 68.17
N LYS A 2 22.28 35.61 68.08
CA LYS A 2 22.63 34.78 66.94
C LYS A 2 21.38 34.66 66.07
N LYS A 3 21.39 35.18 64.83
CA LYS A 3 20.37 34.96 63.83
C LYS A 3 20.66 33.64 63.11
N GLY A 4 19.76 32.65 63.32
CA GLY A 4 19.77 31.41 62.60
C GLY A 4 19.21 31.62 61.17
N PHE A 5 19.99 31.22 60.17
CA PHE A 5 19.63 31.22 58.78
C PHE A 5 19.03 29.84 58.41
N PHE A 6 17.73 29.81 58.20
CA PHE A 6 17.01 28.60 57.85
C PHE A 6 17.08 28.41 56.33
N PHE A 7 17.86 27.44 55.85
CA PHE A 7 17.97 27.12 54.43
C PHE A 7 16.85 26.14 54.07
N LEU A 8 15.85 26.68 53.36
CA LEU A 8 14.75 25.86 52.83
C LEU A 8 15.23 25.14 51.58
N PHE A 9 15.47 23.83 51.65
CA PHE A 9 15.78 22.97 50.50
C PHE A 9 14.47 22.71 49.72
N PHE A 10 14.29 23.41 48.58
CA PHE A 10 13.24 23.10 47.62
C PHE A 10 13.68 21.89 46.79
N ILE A 11 13.13 20.71 47.11
CA ILE A 11 13.33 19.49 46.29
C ILE A 11 12.41 19.66 45.06
N PHE A 12 13.03 20.00 43.94
CA PHE A 12 12.36 20.03 42.63
C PHE A 12 12.22 18.59 42.14
N SER A 13 11.05 17.97 42.39
CA SER A 13 10.72 16.64 41.84
C SER A 13 10.48 16.77 40.36
N ILE A 14 11.47 16.39 39.55
CA ILE A 14 11.34 16.29 38.09
C ILE A 14 10.51 15.04 37.79
N PHE A 15 9.21 15.24 37.53
CA PHE A 15 8.33 14.22 36.98
C PHE A 15 8.72 13.97 35.53
N PHE A 16 9.47 12.91 35.26
CA PHE A 16 9.63 12.37 33.92
C PHE A 16 8.30 11.75 33.47
N PHE A 17 7.50 12.51 32.74
CA PHE A 17 6.40 11.93 31.97
C PHE A 17 7.00 11.02 30.90
N LYS A 18 7.00 9.71 31.14
CA LYS A 18 7.18 8.74 30.05
C LYS A 18 6.00 8.88 29.12
N ASN A 19 6.22 9.49 27.95
CA ASN A 19 5.27 9.42 26.85
C ASN A 19 5.12 7.94 26.47
N VAL A 20 4.08 7.29 26.96
CA VAL A 20 3.61 6.01 26.46
C VAL A 20 2.99 6.30 25.11
N GLN A 21 3.79 6.13 24.07
CA GLN A 21 3.30 6.18 22.69
C GLN A 21 2.41 4.96 22.52
N SER A 22 1.09 5.19 22.53
CA SER A 22 0.11 4.15 22.21
C SER A 22 0.37 3.71 20.78
N ALA A 23 0.95 2.53 20.62
CA ALA A 23 1.03 1.90 19.31
C ALA A 23 -0.40 1.58 18.90
N THR A 24 -0.91 2.26 17.89
CA THR A 24 -2.15 1.86 17.22
C THR A 24 -2.02 0.41 16.79
N PRO A 25 -2.98 -0.47 17.10
CA PRO A 25 -2.93 -1.86 16.67
C PRO A 25 -2.79 -1.88 15.15
N GLN A 26 -1.70 -2.43 14.65
CA GLN A 26 -1.54 -2.69 13.23
C GLN A 26 -2.55 -3.76 12.86
N VAL A 27 -3.48 -3.42 11.99
CA VAL A 27 -4.38 -4.41 11.40
C VAL A 27 -3.49 -5.32 10.56
N VAL A 28 -3.30 -6.55 11.05
CA VAL A 28 -2.55 -7.57 10.32
C VAL A 28 -3.48 -8.07 9.22
N MET A 29 -3.07 -7.92 7.97
CA MET A 29 -3.79 -8.45 6.82
C MET A 29 -3.84 -9.98 6.90
N GLU A 30 -5.05 -10.56 6.87
CA GLU A 30 -5.20 -12.00 6.74
C GLU A 30 -4.85 -12.45 5.33
N CYS A 31 -4.07 -13.53 5.20
CA CYS A 31 -3.56 -14.03 3.92
C CYS A 31 -4.01 -15.49 3.68
N PRO A 32 -5.32 -15.77 3.44
CA PRO A 32 -5.79 -17.13 3.22
C PRO A 32 -5.06 -17.77 2.03
N GLY A 33 -4.33 -18.87 2.29
CA GLY A 33 -3.58 -19.60 1.26
C GLY A 33 -2.30 -18.91 0.73
N LEU A 34 -2.00 -17.70 1.21
CA LEU A 34 -0.81 -16.93 0.85
C LEU A 34 0.09 -16.72 2.08
N LYS A 35 1.35 -16.38 1.86
CA LYS A 35 2.30 -16.05 2.92
C LYS A 35 2.23 -14.56 3.26
N SER A 36 2.21 -14.24 4.56
CA SER A 36 2.16 -12.85 5.04
C SER A 36 3.55 -12.21 5.10
N PHE A 37 3.63 -10.96 4.67
CA PHE A 37 4.78 -10.07 4.70
C PHE A 37 4.36 -8.68 5.18
N LYS A 38 4.04 -8.54 6.46
CA LYS A 38 3.49 -7.31 7.06
C LYS A 38 2.16 -6.89 6.39
N ASN A 39 2.17 -5.84 5.56
CA ASN A 39 0.97 -5.35 4.86
C ASN A 39 0.77 -6.00 3.48
N TRP A 40 1.51 -7.04 3.14
CA TRP A 40 1.43 -7.75 1.86
C TRP A 40 1.24 -9.25 2.07
N CYS A 41 0.37 -9.85 1.28
CA CYS A 41 0.23 -11.30 1.15
C CYS A 41 0.81 -11.73 -0.18
N ALA A 42 1.55 -12.85 -0.24
CA ALA A 42 2.21 -13.26 -1.47
C ALA A 42 2.25 -14.78 -1.62
N GLY A 43 2.17 -15.27 -2.86
CA GLY A 43 2.21 -16.70 -3.14
C GLY A 43 2.03 -17.05 -4.60
N GLU A 44 1.85 -18.34 -4.84
CA GLU A 44 1.51 -18.88 -6.15
C GLU A 44 0.00 -18.94 -6.31
N TYR A 45 -0.47 -18.50 -7.45
CA TYR A 45 -1.87 -18.61 -7.86
C TYR A 45 -1.93 -19.29 -9.23
N LYS A 46 -2.79 -20.30 -9.37
CA LYS A 46 -2.98 -21.01 -10.64
C LYS A 46 -4.19 -20.46 -11.38
N ARG A 47 -3.95 -19.78 -12.50
CA ARG A 47 -4.99 -19.33 -13.41
C ARG A 47 -4.84 -20.08 -14.74
N ASN A 48 -5.90 -20.80 -15.17
CA ASN A 48 -5.94 -21.47 -16.48
C ASN A 48 -4.69 -22.30 -16.85
N ARG A 49 -4.12 -23.04 -15.90
CA ARG A 49 -2.87 -23.84 -16.02
C ARG A 49 -1.58 -23.00 -16.10
N ALA A 50 -1.63 -21.68 -16.25
CA ALA A 50 -0.45 -20.85 -16.16
C ALA A 50 -0.04 -20.65 -14.70
N LYS A 51 1.26 -20.74 -14.43
CA LYS A 51 1.82 -20.40 -13.13
C LYS A 51 1.84 -18.89 -12.99
N SER A 52 1.11 -18.38 -12.01
CA SER A 52 1.11 -16.97 -11.62
C SER A 52 1.69 -16.84 -10.22
N CYS A 53 2.57 -15.87 -10.01
CA CYS A 53 3.05 -15.50 -8.68
C CYS A 53 2.54 -14.12 -8.38
N ILE A 54 1.75 -14.00 -7.32
CA ILE A 54 1.05 -12.76 -6.98
C ILE A 54 1.43 -12.26 -5.60
N MET A 55 1.36 -10.96 -5.43
CA MET A 55 1.30 -10.32 -4.12
C MET A 55 0.20 -9.28 -4.10
N ILE A 56 -0.50 -9.20 -2.97
CA ILE A 56 -1.65 -8.33 -2.79
C ILE A 56 -1.53 -7.51 -1.50
N SER A 57 -2.15 -6.34 -1.49
CA SER A 57 -2.33 -5.50 -0.31
C SER A 57 -3.67 -4.78 -0.36
N THR A 58 -4.29 -4.59 0.79
CA THR A 58 -5.47 -3.73 0.96
C THR A 58 -5.05 -2.35 1.49
N PRO A 59 -5.83 -1.29 1.23
CA PRO A 59 -5.50 0.03 1.74
C PRO A 59 -5.56 0.08 3.27
N ILE A 60 -4.73 0.92 3.86
CA ILE A 60 -4.75 1.25 5.29
C ILE A 60 -5.59 2.48 5.60
N ASP A 61 -6.01 3.22 4.58
CA ASP A 61 -6.90 4.38 4.66
C ASP A 61 -7.62 4.56 3.32
N GLU A 62 -8.93 4.75 3.38
CA GLU A 62 -9.81 4.90 2.23
C GLU A 62 -10.63 6.17 2.38
N LYS A 63 -10.62 7.05 1.37
CA LYS A 63 -11.36 8.31 1.36
C LYS A 63 -12.14 8.47 0.07
N GLY A 64 -13.32 9.06 0.16
CA GLY A 64 -14.14 9.46 -0.98
C GLY A 64 -14.69 10.87 -0.82
N GLU A 65 -14.68 11.62 -1.90
CA GLU A 65 -15.20 12.97 -2.00
C GLU A 65 -16.16 13.08 -3.20
N PRO A 66 -17.49 13.17 -2.97
CA PRO A 66 -18.20 13.06 -1.69
C PRO A 66 -18.04 11.69 -1.03
N SER A 67 -18.31 11.60 0.27
CA SER A 67 -18.21 10.34 1.02
C SER A 67 -19.20 9.29 0.46
N TYR A 68 -18.79 8.03 0.49
CA TYR A 68 -19.61 6.88 0.07
C TYR A 68 -19.93 5.96 1.26
N LYS A 69 -21.01 5.17 1.16
CA LYS A 69 -21.39 4.22 2.23
C LYS A 69 -20.55 2.94 2.21
N SER A 70 -20.33 2.40 1.02
CA SER A 70 -19.55 1.17 0.79
C SER A 70 -19.16 1.07 -0.67
N ARG A 71 -18.13 0.30 -0.95
CA ARG A 71 -17.68 -0.14 -2.28
C ARG A 71 -17.25 -1.61 -2.21
N GLY A 72 -16.97 -2.22 -3.33
CA GLY A 72 -16.46 -3.59 -3.41
C GLY A 72 -15.04 -3.74 -2.88
N GLU A 73 -14.38 -4.80 -3.30
CA GLU A 73 -13.01 -5.10 -2.89
C GLU A 73 -12.02 -4.06 -3.42
N VAL A 74 -11.11 -3.64 -2.56
CA VAL A 74 -10.08 -2.63 -2.87
C VAL A 74 -8.71 -3.24 -2.65
N VAL A 75 -7.99 -3.51 -3.74
CA VAL A 75 -6.74 -4.28 -3.71
C VAL A 75 -5.72 -3.71 -4.68
N ALA A 76 -4.49 -3.59 -4.21
CA ALA A 76 -3.32 -3.47 -5.06
C ALA A 76 -2.71 -4.85 -5.27
N THR A 77 -2.56 -5.26 -6.53
CA THR A 77 -1.98 -6.54 -6.93
C THR A 77 -0.73 -6.32 -7.74
N ILE A 78 0.33 -7.03 -7.44
CA ILE A 78 1.51 -7.17 -8.31
C ILE A 78 1.65 -8.63 -8.68
N TYR A 79 1.88 -8.91 -9.96
CA TYR A 79 1.99 -10.29 -10.39
C TYR A 79 3.07 -10.53 -11.45
N HIS A 80 3.45 -11.82 -11.55
CA HIS A 80 4.27 -12.38 -12.63
C HIS A 80 3.52 -13.53 -13.25
N ILE A 81 3.42 -13.55 -14.58
CA ILE A 81 2.95 -14.68 -15.41
C ILE A 81 4.00 -14.89 -16.52
N PRO A 82 5.14 -15.53 -16.21
CA PRO A 82 6.26 -15.64 -17.16
C PRO A 82 5.90 -16.30 -18.48
N SER A 83 4.93 -17.21 -18.50
CA SER A 83 4.45 -17.86 -19.73
C SER A 83 3.72 -16.92 -20.69
N GLU A 84 3.31 -15.74 -20.21
CA GLU A 84 2.63 -14.70 -20.99
C GLU A 84 3.51 -13.45 -21.15
N ASP A 85 4.80 -13.56 -20.80
CA ASP A 85 5.77 -12.46 -20.79
C ASP A 85 5.41 -11.28 -19.86
N ASN A 86 4.45 -11.50 -18.96
CA ASN A 86 3.97 -10.52 -18.00
C ASN A 86 4.77 -10.64 -16.69
N THR A 87 5.64 -9.66 -16.40
CA THR A 87 6.46 -9.66 -15.20
C THR A 87 6.44 -8.32 -14.49
N GLY A 88 6.06 -8.33 -13.21
CA GLY A 88 6.02 -7.13 -12.39
C GLY A 88 4.87 -6.19 -12.74
N VAL A 89 3.76 -6.71 -13.26
CA VAL A 89 2.59 -5.89 -13.58
C VAL A 89 1.93 -5.40 -12.31
N VAL A 90 1.67 -4.10 -12.23
CA VAL A 90 0.96 -3.45 -11.13
C VAL A 90 -0.50 -3.24 -11.55
N TYR A 91 -1.41 -3.75 -10.73
CA TYR A 91 -2.84 -3.79 -11.02
C TYR A 91 -3.63 -3.28 -9.82
N ILE A 92 -4.56 -2.38 -10.02
CA ILE A 92 -5.36 -1.78 -8.95
C ILE A 92 -6.83 -2.08 -9.18
N THR A 93 -7.48 -2.72 -8.20
CA THR A 93 -8.94 -2.88 -8.13
C THR A 93 -9.46 -1.92 -7.08
N THR A 94 -10.53 -1.16 -7.40
CA THR A 94 -11.07 -0.11 -6.52
C THR A 94 -12.47 -0.39 -6.02
N GLY A 95 -13.09 -1.49 -6.47
CA GLY A 95 -14.41 -1.94 -6.03
C GLY A 95 -15.58 -1.04 -6.46
N TYR A 96 -15.38 -0.24 -7.50
CA TYR A 96 -16.41 0.52 -8.19
C TYR A 96 -16.08 0.63 -9.69
N ILE A 97 -17.11 0.80 -10.52
CA ILE A 97 -16.90 1.08 -11.95
C ILE A 97 -16.32 2.48 -12.09
N TYR A 98 -15.19 2.58 -12.77
CA TYR A 98 -14.53 3.84 -13.03
C TYR A 98 -15.36 4.76 -13.93
N GLU A 99 -15.13 6.06 -13.81
CA GLU A 99 -15.62 7.06 -14.75
C GLU A 99 -15.00 6.81 -16.13
N LYS A 100 -15.81 7.01 -17.17
CA LYS A 100 -15.33 6.84 -18.55
C LYS A 100 -14.19 7.81 -18.86
N ASP A 101 -13.19 7.32 -19.59
CA ASP A 101 -12.01 8.10 -20.02
C ASP A 101 -11.20 8.71 -18.84
N THR A 102 -11.35 8.15 -17.63
CA THR A 102 -10.59 8.58 -16.46
C THR A 102 -9.16 8.06 -16.51
N ILE A 103 -8.27 8.73 -15.78
CA ILE A 103 -6.91 8.28 -15.50
C ILE A 103 -6.82 8.02 -14.00
N VAL A 104 -6.24 6.86 -13.64
CA VAL A 104 -5.93 6.55 -12.25
C VAL A 104 -4.48 6.92 -11.98
N THR A 105 -4.24 7.67 -10.90
CA THR A 105 -2.89 8.11 -10.56
C THR A 105 -2.36 7.39 -9.33
N LEU A 106 -1.10 6.95 -9.43
CA LEU A 106 -0.36 6.32 -8.33
C LEU A 106 0.82 7.21 -7.95
N ARG A 107 1.02 7.41 -6.65
CA ARG A 107 2.14 8.18 -6.12
C ARG A 107 2.77 7.50 -4.92
N ILE A 108 4.08 7.34 -4.98
CA ILE A 108 4.87 6.80 -3.88
C ILE A 108 5.47 7.96 -3.08
N ASP A 109 5.08 8.06 -1.81
CA ASP A 109 5.50 9.14 -0.88
C ASP A 109 5.31 10.54 -1.49
N LYS A 110 6.40 11.24 -1.82
CA LYS A 110 6.41 12.57 -2.44
C LYS A 110 6.94 12.56 -3.88
N ASN A 111 7.08 11.38 -4.49
CA ASN A 111 7.58 11.23 -5.85
C ASN A 111 6.59 11.79 -6.87
N LYS A 112 6.98 11.78 -8.15
CA LYS A 112 6.11 12.09 -9.28
C LYS A 112 4.93 11.10 -9.33
N GLU A 113 3.80 11.54 -9.82
CA GLU A 113 2.65 10.68 -10.09
C GLU A 113 2.90 9.84 -11.35
N HIS A 114 2.43 8.60 -11.30
CA HIS A 114 2.37 7.67 -12.43
C HIS A 114 0.91 7.50 -12.83
N GLU A 115 0.66 7.42 -14.11
CA GLU A 115 -0.68 7.33 -14.69
C GLU A 115 -0.97 5.90 -15.16
N PHE A 116 -2.14 5.40 -14.80
CA PHE A 116 -2.72 4.19 -15.33
C PHE A 116 -3.85 4.56 -16.29
N ASN A 117 -3.69 4.18 -17.53
CA ASN A 117 -4.50 4.61 -18.67
C ASN A 117 -5.41 3.49 -19.21
N VAL A 118 -5.19 2.24 -18.80
CA VAL A 118 -6.07 1.12 -19.14
C VAL A 118 -7.04 0.88 -18.01
N ILE A 119 -8.32 1.01 -18.30
CA ILE A 119 -9.41 0.86 -17.34
C ILE A 119 -10.31 -0.29 -17.80
N GLU A 120 -10.49 -1.28 -16.94
CA GLU A 120 -11.38 -2.42 -17.14
C GLU A 120 -12.33 -2.54 -15.94
N ASP A 121 -13.57 -2.12 -16.11
CA ASP A 121 -14.61 -2.10 -15.07
C ASP A 121 -14.17 -1.37 -13.80
N ASP A 122 -13.76 -2.10 -12.77
CA ASP A 122 -13.32 -1.59 -11.47
C ASP A 122 -11.79 -1.63 -11.30
N SER A 123 -11.07 -1.92 -12.36
CA SER A 123 -9.65 -2.18 -12.34
C SER A 123 -8.87 -1.26 -13.28
N ALA A 124 -7.64 -0.91 -12.90
CA ALA A 124 -6.75 -0.05 -13.65
C ALA A 124 -5.32 -0.58 -13.68
N PHE A 125 -4.63 -0.40 -14.81
CA PHE A 125 -3.22 -0.73 -15.00
C PHE A 125 -2.60 0.14 -16.10
N SER A 126 -1.29 0.05 -16.31
CA SER A 126 -0.60 0.72 -17.41
C SER A 126 -0.38 -0.24 -18.57
N ASP A 127 -0.49 0.26 -19.82
CA ASP A 127 -0.04 -0.45 -21.02
C ASP A 127 1.47 -0.26 -21.28
N ASP A 128 2.15 0.62 -20.52
CA ASP A 128 3.59 0.83 -20.59
C ASP A 128 4.31 0.10 -19.44
N GLU A 129 5.01 -0.98 -19.76
CA GLU A 129 5.79 -1.75 -18.78
C GLU A 129 6.87 -0.93 -18.04
N ASN A 130 7.31 0.21 -18.59
CA ASN A 130 8.27 1.08 -17.92
C ASN A 130 7.64 1.80 -16.74
N VAL A 131 6.34 2.07 -16.78
CA VAL A 131 5.58 2.62 -15.62
C VAL A 131 5.61 1.61 -14.47
N ASP A 132 5.33 0.34 -14.76
CA ASP A 132 5.37 -0.72 -13.74
C ASP A 132 6.78 -0.89 -13.16
N LYS A 133 7.81 -0.92 -14.01
CA LYS A 133 9.22 -1.02 -13.58
C LYS A 133 9.62 0.14 -12.66
N GLN A 134 9.23 1.37 -12.99
CA GLN A 134 9.52 2.55 -12.18
C GLN A 134 8.77 2.48 -10.84
N LEU A 135 7.48 2.16 -10.86
CA LEU A 135 6.67 1.99 -9.65
C LEU A 135 7.29 0.96 -8.71
N ILE A 136 7.69 -0.22 -9.20
CA ILE A 136 8.30 -1.26 -8.37
C ILE A 136 9.60 -0.76 -7.73
N VAL A 137 10.46 -0.04 -8.47
CA VAL A 137 11.68 0.54 -7.92
C VAL A 137 11.37 1.56 -6.82
N GLU A 138 10.36 2.38 -7.00
CA GLU A 138 9.92 3.37 -6.01
C GLU A 138 9.27 2.70 -4.80
N MET A 139 8.38 1.70 -5.02
CA MET A 139 7.72 0.95 -3.95
C MET A 139 8.69 0.17 -3.07
N LYS A 140 9.80 -0.35 -3.65
CA LYS A 140 10.87 -1.01 -2.87
C LYS A 140 11.57 -0.07 -1.89
N LYS A 141 11.58 1.24 -2.15
CA LYS A 141 12.26 2.27 -1.35
C LYS A 141 11.30 3.12 -0.53
N GLY A 142 10.02 3.15 -0.91
CA GLY A 142 9.01 4.01 -0.33
C GLY A 142 8.36 3.44 0.93
N ASN A 143 7.54 4.26 1.57
CA ASN A 143 6.80 3.90 2.77
C ASN A 143 5.30 3.79 2.51
N LYS A 144 4.76 4.62 1.61
CA LYS A 144 3.33 4.71 1.32
C LYS A 144 3.08 4.90 -0.17
N MET A 145 2.10 4.18 -0.69
CA MET A 145 1.51 4.41 -2.00
C MET A 145 0.14 5.06 -1.83
N LYS A 146 -0.16 6.08 -2.64
CA LYS A 146 -1.50 6.63 -2.81
C LYS A 146 -2.02 6.30 -4.19
N VAL A 147 -3.28 5.90 -4.26
CA VAL A 147 -4.02 5.67 -5.50
C VAL A 147 -5.18 6.63 -5.53
N ILE A 148 -5.34 7.37 -6.62
CA ILE A 148 -6.43 8.32 -6.82
C ILE A 148 -7.20 7.91 -8.07
N GLY A 149 -8.52 7.75 -7.95
CA GLY A 149 -9.41 7.40 -9.03
C GLY A 149 -10.76 8.10 -8.93
N PHE A 150 -11.55 8.01 -9.98
CA PHE A 150 -12.89 8.60 -10.06
C PHE A 150 -13.90 7.52 -10.43
N SER A 151 -14.95 7.40 -9.62
CA SER A 151 -16.03 6.47 -9.89
C SER A 151 -17.01 7.04 -10.93
N SER A 152 -17.69 6.18 -11.68
CA SER A 152 -18.77 6.56 -12.59
C SER A 152 -19.93 7.33 -11.93
N ARG A 153 -19.94 7.41 -10.60
CA ARG A 153 -20.90 8.19 -9.81
C ARG A 153 -20.36 9.56 -9.39
N GLY A 154 -19.18 9.96 -9.89
CA GLY A 154 -18.55 11.25 -9.60
C GLY A 154 -17.83 11.35 -8.26
N THR A 155 -17.59 10.22 -7.58
CA THR A 155 -16.80 10.22 -6.35
C THR A 155 -15.32 10.09 -6.68
N LYS A 156 -14.52 11.07 -6.27
CA LYS A 156 -13.06 10.95 -6.22
C LYS A 156 -12.67 10.08 -5.03
N THR A 157 -11.89 9.04 -5.24
CA THR A 157 -11.33 8.24 -4.15
C THR A 157 -9.84 8.48 -3.99
N THR A 158 -9.36 8.34 -2.76
CA THR A 158 -7.94 8.37 -2.42
C THR A 158 -7.67 7.22 -1.45
N ASP A 159 -6.97 6.20 -1.93
CA ASP A 159 -6.60 5.02 -1.18
C ASP A 159 -5.14 5.05 -0.82
N SER A 160 -4.83 4.77 0.42
CA SER A 160 -3.45 4.75 0.92
C SER A 160 -3.05 3.33 1.31
N TYR A 161 -1.94 2.87 0.75
CA TYR A 161 -1.37 1.55 1.02
C TYR A 161 -0.05 1.69 1.76
N SER A 162 0.21 0.79 2.71
CA SER A 162 1.51 0.67 3.36
C SER A 162 2.46 -0.14 2.49
N LEU A 163 3.69 0.34 2.29
CA LEU A 163 4.73 -0.42 1.58
C LEU A 163 5.60 -1.26 2.52
N ALA A 164 5.24 -1.32 3.82
CA ALA A 164 5.93 -2.20 4.77
C ALA A 164 5.77 -3.68 4.36
N GLY A 165 6.89 -4.34 4.08
CA GLY A 165 6.94 -5.73 3.61
C GLY A 165 6.96 -5.90 2.09
N PHE A 166 6.74 -4.83 1.31
CA PHE A 166 6.71 -4.87 -0.16
C PHE A 166 7.94 -5.55 -0.76
N THR A 167 9.14 -5.06 -0.45
CA THR A 167 10.40 -5.60 -1.01
C THR A 167 10.56 -7.09 -0.75
N THR A 168 10.23 -7.55 0.48
CA THR A 168 10.34 -8.96 0.83
C THR A 168 9.30 -9.82 0.10
N ALA A 169 8.06 -9.32 -0.01
CA ALA A 169 6.99 -10.00 -0.75
C ALA A 169 7.30 -10.06 -2.25
N TYR A 170 7.79 -8.96 -2.84
CA TYR A 170 8.18 -8.92 -4.24
C TYR A 170 9.34 -9.89 -4.56
N THR A 171 10.38 -9.91 -3.72
CA THR A 171 11.48 -10.88 -3.85
C THR A 171 10.98 -12.31 -3.75
N TYR A 172 10.01 -12.57 -2.86
CA TYR A 172 9.43 -13.89 -2.70
C TYR A 172 8.69 -14.36 -3.96
N ILE A 173 7.79 -13.53 -4.55
CA ILE A 173 7.09 -13.90 -5.78
C ILE A 173 8.02 -14.01 -6.99
N SER A 174 9.04 -13.15 -7.07
CA SER A 174 10.04 -13.22 -8.15
C SER A 174 10.81 -14.55 -8.11
N ASN A 175 11.23 -14.98 -6.91
CA ASN A 175 11.89 -16.27 -6.73
C ASN A 175 10.95 -17.44 -7.07
N LEU A 176 9.67 -17.38 -6.67
CA LEU A 176 8.68 -18.40 -6.99
C LEU A 176 8.49 -18.58 -8.50
N CYS A 177 8.49 -17.49 -9.26
CA CYS A 177 8.31 -17.49 -10.71
C CYS A 177 9.62 -17.45 -11.52
N ASN A 178 10.80 -17.54 -10.88
CA ASN A 178 12.12 -17.45 -11.52
C ASN A 178 12.31 -16.15 -12.33
N VAL A 179 11.73 -15.04 -11.88
CA VAL A 179 11.90 -13.72 -12.46
C VAL A 179 13.09 -13.02 -11.80
N LYS A 180 13.95 -12.39 -12.60
CA LYS A 180 15.08 -11.59 -12.07
C LYS A 180 14.56 -10.32 -11.40
N ASN A 181 15.12 -10.01 -10.22
CA ASN A 181 14.81 -8.81 -9.42
C ASN A 181 15.66 -7.62 -9.85
#